data_63d8277513bc8c8952c3bcdd92e46870
#
_entry.id   63d8277513bc8c8952c3bcdd92e46870
#
_cell.length_a   1.000
_cell.length_b   1.000
_cell.length_c   1.000
_cell.angle_alpha   90.00
_cell.angle_beta   90.00
_cell.angle_gamma   90.00
#
_symmetry.space_group_name_H-M   'P 1'
#
loop_
_entity.id
_entity.type
_entity.pdbx_description
1 polymer ?
#
loop_
_entity_poly.entity_id
_entity_poly.type
_entity_poly.pdbx_seq_one_letter_code
_entity_poly.pdbx_strand_id
1 'polypeptide(L)'
;MFDMPADTALGTRSVDLLERQLADAMDSERRADCMARIQSDAVQLALNLAVRGTDIGGFFQGFIKTLVEECESRACGVWLLDDGGGRSEPWMAFVDGQFHASDAETWDATALPRQAMAAHLVQYTDGWQRTVEYLPDDPRLPEPVRAFNLANGIGSVQVAPLALPTHTLGWIALASAEAAACETTWRRAVLEATAKQATLTLHQNRLAEQSQREARRQAVLEERNRLARDIHDTLTQGFAAILMQLQAAQRSTPGLPPKVAAALETAVDLARSHMVEARRSVGALRPADAGEESLKDALQRIVTTTQSTTEIPIQLDLNELPPVPGLERDIAGIAQEALTNAVRHSRGQRIAVSASAVRAIGLRLSISDNGRGIAGELRSRGFGMTSMQERAERIGASLTIVTAPRAGTEVVLAWEPPSFSIPVKADAAS
;
A
#
# COMPACT_ATOMS: atom_id res chain seq x y z
N MET A 1 -77.99 50.00 -19.00
CA MET A 1 -76.57 49.79 -19.30
C MET A 1 -75.95 49.32 -18.01
N PHE A 2 -75.96 48.00 -17.77
CA PHE A 2 -75.49 47.40 -16.53
C PHE A 2 -74.01 47.04 -16.70
N ASP A 3 -73.21 47.62 -15.86
CA ASP A 3 -71.80 47.38 -15.79
C ASP A 3 -71.59 46.22 -14.84
N MET A 4 -71.07 45.17 -15.32
CA MET A 4 -70.44 44.07 -14.62
C MET A 4 -69.09 43.73 -15.33
N PRO A 5 -68.03 43.28 -14.77
CA PRO A 5 -67.79 42.72 -13.48
C PRO A 5 -66.38 43.04 -12.92
N ALA A 6 -66.28 43.45 -11.69
CA ALA A 6 -64.99 43.45 -10.96
C ALA A 6 -64.76 42.17 -10.11
N ASP A 7 -65.81 41.37 -9.92
CA ASP A 7 -65.74 40.22 -8.96
C ASP A 7 -65.14 38.91 -9.53
N THR A 8 -65.14 38.75 -10.86
CA THR A 8 -64.59 37.53 -11.50
C THR A 8 -63.03 37.51 -11.52
N ALA A 9 -62.40 38.69 -11.57
CA ALA A 9 -60.92 38.79 -11.60
C ALA A 9 -60.30 38.57 -10.24
N LEU A 10 -61.02 38.82 -9.13
CA LEU A 10 -60.57 38.53 -7.76
C LEU A 10 -60.67 37.03 -7.43
N GLY A 11 -61.73 36.36 -7.91
CA GLY A 11 -61.93 34.92 -7.71
C GLY A 11 -60.87 34.06 -8.41
N THR A 12 -60.52 34.42 -9.68
CA THR A 12 -59.50 33.71 -10.45
C THR A 12 -58.08 33.83 -9.80
N ARG A 13 -57.72 35.03 -9.34
CA ARG A 13 -56.43 35.24 -8.62
C ARG A 13 -56.33 34.47 -7.29
N SER A 14 -57.45 34.29 -6.57
CA SER A 14 -57.47 33.51 -5.34
C SER A 14 -57.39 32.01 -5.61
N VAL A 15 -57.98 31.52 -6.69
CA VAL A 15 -57.88 30.11 -7.10
C VAL A 15 -56.45 29.77 -7.55
N ASP A 16 -55.84 30.61 -8.42
CA ASP A 16 -54.44 30.43 -8.84
C ASP A 16 -53.45 30.47 -7.65
N LEU A 17 -53.71 31.27 -6.63
CA LEU A 17 -52.88 31.33 -5.42
C LEU A 17 -53.02 30.07 -4.59
N LEU A 18 -54.25 29.56 -4.43
CA LEU A 18 -54.53 28.31 -3.71
C LEU A 18 -53.96 27.08 -4.44
N GLU A 19 -54.05 27.04 -5.77
CA GLU A 19 -53.44 25.97 -6.57
C GLU A 19 -51.92 25.97 -6.46
N ARG A 20 -51.26 27.13 -6.45
CA ARG A 20 -49.83 27.23 -6.20
C ARG A 20 -49.44 26.81 -4.78
N GLN A 21 -50.20 27.21 -3.77
CA GLN A 21 -49.98 26.80 -2.41
C GLN A 21 -50.16 25.30 -2.18
N LEU A 22 -51.14 24.70 -2.86
CA LEU A 22 -51.37 23.26 -2.83
C LEU A 22 -50.22 22.51 -3.53
N ALA A 23 -49.79 22.98 -4.69
CA ALA A 23 -48.64 22.41 -5.41
C ALA A 23 -47.37 22.46 -4.57
N ASP A 24 -47.07 23.62 -3.95
CA ASP A 24 -45.92 23.80 -3.07
C ASP A 24 -46.00 22.88 -1.84
N ALA A 25 -47.20 22.68 -1.27
CA ALA A 25 -47.41 21.79 -0.14
C ALA A 25 -47.21 20.30 -0.53
N MET A 26 -47.75 19.88 -1.67
CA MET A 26 -47.59 18.53 -2.20
C MET A 26 -46.13 18.24 -2.54
N ASP A 27 -45.40 19.18 -3.09
CA ASP A 27 -43.98 19.07 -3.38
C ASP A 27 -43.14 19.00 -2.10
N SER A 28 -43.55 19.71 -1.05
CA SER A 28 -42.90 19.63 0.26
C SER A 28 -43.09 18.29 0.93
N GLU A 29 -44.29 17.71 0.83
CA GLU A 29 -44.63 16.38 1.36
C GLU A 29 -43.87 15.27 0.59
N ARG A 30 -43.87 15.32 -0.76
CA ARG A 30 -43.07 14.39 -1.57
C ARG A 30 -41.59 14.43 -1.24
N ARG A 31 -41.02 15.63 -1.01
CA ARG A 31 -39.64 15.80 -0.57
C ARG A 31 -39.36 15.12 0.77
N ALA A 32 -40.25 15.35 1.73
CA ALA A 32 -40.11 14.76 3.06
C ALA A 32 -40.16 13.24 3.03
N ASP A 33 -41.08 12.67 2.27
CA ASP A 33 -41.22 11.21 2.11
C ASP A 33 -40.04 10.58 1.38
N CYS A 34 -39.55 11.19 0.31
CA CYS A 34 -38.38 10.74 -0.42
C CYS A 34 -37.14 10.77 0.48
N MET A 35 -36.92 11.86 1.21
CA MET A 35 -35.83 12.00 2.16
C MET A 35 -35.90 10.98 3.29
N ALA A 36 -37.09 10.71 3.83
CA ALA A 36 -37.29 9.72 4.88
C ALA A 36 -36.95 8.29 4.39
N ARG A 37 -37.34 7.95 3.16
CA ARG A 37 -37.00 6.64 2.55
C ARG A 37 -35.51 6.51 2.34
N ILE A 38 -34.87 7.49 1.74
CA ILE A 38 -33.42 7.49 1.51
C ILE A 38 -32.66 7.40 2.84
N GLN A 39 -33.09 8.11 3.88
CA GLN A 39 -32.46 8.01 5.20
C GLN A 39 -32.69 6.64 5.84
N SER A 40 -33.87 6.06 5.72
CA SER A 40 -34.16 4.71 6.20
C SER A 40 -33.29 3.65 5.55
N ASP A 41 -33.16 3.71 4.22
CA ASP A 41 -32.31 2.79 3.46
C ASP A 41 -30.83 2.93 3.81
N ALA A 42 -30.37 4.16 4.03
CA ALA A 42 -29.02 4.45 4.45
C ALA A 42 -28.70 3.92 5.86
N VAL A 43 -29.65 4.03 6.79
CA VAL A 43 -29.51 3.48 8.17
C VAL A 43 -29.54 1.94 8.14
N GLN A 44 -30.44 1.33 7.39
CA GLN A 44 -30.47 -0.13 7.24
C GLN A 44 -29.17 -0.67 6.66
N LEU A 45 -28.56 0.06 5.77
CA LEU A 45 -27.30 -0.34 5.19
C LEU A 45 -26.12 -0.16 6.14
N ALA A 46 -26.03 0.96 6.84
CA ALA A 46 -25.01 1.15 7.87
C ALA A 46 -25.04 0.00 8.89
N LEU A 47 -26.23 -0.50 9.22
CA LEU A 47 -26.43 -1.68 10.05
C LEU A 47 -25.98 -2.99 9.34
N ASN A 48 -26.28 -3.15 8.07
CA ASN A 48 -25.88 -4.33 7.29
C ASN A 48 -24.35 -4.36 7.05
N LEU A 49 -23.74 -3.20 6.81
CA LEU A 49 -22.28 -3.02 6.71
C LEU A 49 -21.58 -3.45 8.01
N ALA A 50 -22.14 -3.11 9.17
CA ALA A 50 -21.59 -3.48 10.47
C ALA A 50 -21.70 -4.98 10.79
N VAL A 51 -22.72 -5.68 10.25
CA VAL A 51 -23.07 -7.06 10.65
C VAL A 51 -22.60 -8.13 9.65
N ARG A 52 -22.53 -7.86 8.34
CA ARG A 52 -22.34 -8.89 7.31
C ARG A 52 -21.06 -8.80 6.48
N GLY A 53 -20.20 -7.79 6.68
CA GLY A 53 -19.10 -7.59 5.75
C GLY A 53 -19.60 -7.01 4.42
N THR A 54 -18.90 -6.10 3.89
CA THR A 54 -19.28 -5.08 2.95
C THR A 54 -19.55 -5.56 1.54
N ASP A 55 -20.77 -5.47 1.09
CA ASP A 55 -21.08 -5.25 -0.32
C ASP A 55 -21.54 -3.79 -0.52
N ILE A 56 -20.55 -2.88 -0.58
CA ILE A 56 -20.82 -1.47 -0.85
C ILE A 56 -21.39 -1.27 -2.27
N GLY A 57 -21.05 -2.17 -3.22
CA GLY A 57 -21.60 -2.16 -4.56
C GLY A 57 -23.11 -2.39 -4.57
N GLY A 58 -23.58 -3.45 -3.90
CA GLY A 58 -25.02 -3.75 -3.78
C GLY A 58 -25.83 -2.64 -3.11
N PHE A 59 -25.20 -1.95 -2.15
CA PHE A 59 -25.82 -0.77 -1.55
C PHE A 59 -26.02 0.36 -2.56
N PHE A 60 -24.97 0.77 -3.22
CA PHE A 60 -25.07 1.86 -4.18
C PHE A 60 -26.00 1.50 -5.33
N GLN A 61 -26.11 0.24 -5.71
CA GLN A 61 -27.11 -0.20 -6.69
C GLN A 61 -28.54 0.07 -6.20
N GLY A 62 -28.89 -0.35 -5.00
CA GLY A 62 -30.19 -0.05 -4.40
C GLY A 62 -30.43 1.46 -4.30
N PHE A 63 -29.43 2.19 -3.84
CA PHE A 63 -29.46 3.61 -3.61
C PHE A 63 -29.68 4.44 -4.89
N ILE A 64 -28.91 4.21 -5.96
CA ILE A 64 -29.09 4.92 -7.23
C ILE A 64 -30.39 4.56 -7.93
N LYS A 65 -30.84 3.30 -7.77
CA LYS A 65 -32.16 2.89 -8.28
C LYS A 65 -33.29 3.68 -7.61
N THR A 66 -33.32 3.67 -6.28
CA THR A 66 -34.32 4.45 -5.50
C THR A 66 -34.26 5.93 -5.88
N LEU A 67 -33.05 6.52 -6.06
CA LEU A 67 -32.93 7.91 -6.44
C LEU A 67 -33.53 8.20 -7.83
N VAL A 68 -33.33 7.31 -8.81
CA VAL A 68 -33.90 7.47 -10.15
C VAL A 68 -35.43 7.33 -10.11
N GLU A 69 -35.96 6.32 -9.40
CA GLU A 69 -37.39 6.07 -9.28
C GLU A 69 -38.13 7.19 -8.55
N GLU A 70 -37.61 7.62 -7.39
CA GLU A 70 -38.22 8.67 -6.56
C GLU A 70 -38.11 10.08 -7.18
N CYS A 71 -37.01 10.35 -7.92
CA CYS A 71 -36.84 11.61 -8.62
C CYS A 71 -37.47 11.64 -10.03
N GLU A 72 -38.16 10.58 -10.45
CA GLU A 72 -38.73 10.44 -11.80
C GLU A 72 -37.68 10.77 -12.88
N SER A 73 -36.47 10.29 -12.68
CA SER A 73 -35.33 10.57 -13.53
C SER A 73 -35.05 9.41 -14.48
N ARG A 74 -34.28 9.64 -15.57
CA ARG A 74 -33.96 8.57 -16.54
C ARG A 74 -32.73 7.79 -16.19
N ALA A 75 -31.76 8.46 -15.59
CA ALA A 75 -30.47 7.84 -15.27
C ALA A 75 -29.82 8.47 -14.03
N CYS A 76 -29.04 7.66 -13.33
CA CYS A 76 -28.11 8.10 -12.31
C CYS A 76 -26.77 7.41 -12.50
N GLY A 77 -25.67 8.18 -12.42
CA GLY A 77 -24.31 7.67 -12.53
C GLY A 77 -23.45 8.10 -11.34
N VAL A 78 -22.50 7.24 -10.95
CA VAL A 78 -21.53 7.51 -9.89
C VAL A 78 -20.12 7.34 -10.43
N TRP A 79 -19.28 8.35 -10.18
CA TRP A 79 -17.84 8.35 -10.49
C TRP A 79 -17.07 8.49 -9.20
N LEU A 80 -16.01 7.70 -9.04
CA LEU A 80 -15.13 7.77 -7.89
C LEU A 80 -13.76 8.30 -8.29
N LEU A 81 -13.12 9.00 -7.36
CA LEU A 81 -11.72 9.39 -7.47
C LEU A 81 -10.84 8.28 -6.94
N ASP A 82 -9.69 8.08 -7.60
CA ASP A 82 -8.61 7.27 -7.10
C ASP A 82 -8.02 7.86 -5.80
N ASP A 83 -7.25 7.06 -5.07
CA ASP A 83 -6.64 7.48 -3.79
C ASP A 83 -5.65 8.65 -3.96
N GLY A 84 -5.16 8.90 -5.17
CA GLY A 84 -4.29 10.03 -5.52
C GLY A 84 -5.05 11.30 -5.91
N GLY A 85 -6.37 11.23 -6.06
CA GLY A 85 -7.22 12.37 -6.46
C GLY A 85 -7.00 12.86 -7.89
N GLY A 86 -6.18 12.16 -8.69
CA GLY A 86 -5.79 12.58 -10.04
C GLY A 86 -6.61 11.96 -11.16
N ARG A 87 -7.40 10.94 -10.88
CA ARG A 87 -8.17 10.23 -11.90
C ARG A 87 -9.56 9.90 -11.39
N SER A 88 -10.57 10.23 -12.19
CA SER A 88 -11.96 9.83 -11.95
C SER A 88 -12.28 8.61 -12.81
N GLU A 89 -12.90 7.61 -12.18
CA GLU A 89 -13.34 6.41 -12.86
C GLU A 89 -14.86 6.24 -12.71
N PRO A 90 -15.59 5.93 -13.79
CA PRO A 90 -17.00 5.57 -13.69
C PRO A 90 -17.11 4.29 -12.88
N TRP A 91 -17.88 4.34 -11.80
CA TRP A 91 -18.05 3.18 -10.91
C TRP A 91 -19.30 2.38 -11.25
N MET A 92 -20.45 3.04 -11.33
CA MET A 92 -21.72 2.41 -11.72
C MET A 92 -22.71 3.41 -12.26
N ALA A 93 -23.71 2.92 -12.99
CA ALA A 93 -24.87 3.71 -13.41
C ALA A 93 -26.13 2.84 -13.44
N PHE A 94 -27.28 3.51 -13.32
CA PHE A 94 -28.59 2.96 -13.57
C PHE A 94 -29.25 3.79 -14.67
N VAL A 95 -29.59 3.13 -15.78
CA VAL A 95 -30.13 3.77 -16.99
C VAL A 95 -31.24 2.93 -17.54
N ASP A 96 -32.41 3.53 -17.82
CA ASP A 96 -33.58 2.86 -18.40
C ASP A 96 -33.91 1.52 -17.73
N GLY A 97 -33.83 1.46 -16.40
CA GLY A 97 -34.15 0.30 -15.59
C GLY A 97 -33.05 -0.76 -15.47
N GLN A 98 -31.87 -0.53 -16.04
CA GLN A 98 -30.73 -1.47 -16.00
C GLN A 98 -29.52 -0.92 -15.26
N PHE A 99 -28.83 -1.80 -14.53
CA PHE A 99 -27.56 -1.49 -13.89
C PHE A 99 -26.38 -1.75 -14.82
N HIS A 100 -25.43 -0.85 -14.76
CA HIS A 100 -24.14 -0.96 -15.44
C HIS A 100 -23.02 -0.73 -14.41
N ALA A 101 -22.20 -1.76 -14.17
CA ALA A 101 -21.00 -1.68 -13.33
C ALA A 101 -19.76 -1.40 -14.20
N SER A 102 -18.69 -0.88 -13.61
CA SER A 102 -17.49 -0.44 -14.36
C SER A 102 -16.78 -1.54 -15.14
N ASP A 103 -16.90 -2.79 -14.70
CA ASP A 103 -16.29 -4.01 -15.24
C ASP A 103 -17.17 -4.75 -16.25
N ALA A 104 -18.40 -4.29 -16.48
CA ALA A 104 -19.32 -4.97 -17.39
C ALA A 104 -19.06 -4.59 -18.85
N GLU A 105 -18.79 -5.57 -19.70
CA GLU A 105 -18.72 -5.41 -21.17
C GLU A 105 -19.99 -4.77 -21.77
N THR A 106 -21.10 -4.81 -21.04
CA THR A 106 -22.40 -4.24 -21.42
C THR A 106 -22.43 -2.71 -21.51
N TRP A 107 -21.44 -2.01 -20.98
CA TRP A 107 -21.39 -0.55 -21.05
C TRP A 107 -21.21 0.01 -22.47
N ASP A 108 -20.61 -0.74 -23.37
CA ASP A 108 -20.43 -0.30 -24.76
C ASP A 108 -21.74 -0.24 -25.55
N ALA A 109 -22.75 -1.01 -25.10
CA ALA A 109 -24.06 -1.05 -25.78
C ALA A 109 -24.91 0.21 -25.57
N THR A 110 -24.67 0.98 -24.50
CA THR A 110 -25.45 2.18 -24.16
C THR A 110 -24.81 3.49 -24.63
N ALA A 111 -23.60 3.42 -25.24
CA ALA A 111 -22.84 4.58 -25.73
C ALA A 111 -22.78 5.78 -24.76
N LEU A 112 -22.95 5.52 -23.45
CA LEU A 112 -22.84 6.54 -22.40
C LEU A 112 -21.43 7.15 -22.43
N PRO A 113 -21.28 8.45 -22.57
CA PRO A 113 -19.98 9.12 -22.66
C PRO A 113 -19.29 9.23 -21.29
N ARG A 114 -19.22 8.12 -20.58
CA ARG A 114 -18.76 8.01 -19.18
C ARG A 114 -17.33 8.46 -18.99
N GLN A 115 -16.44 8.15 -19.95
CA GLN A 115 -15.04 8.55 -19.92
C GLN A 115 -14.86 10.05 -20.13
N ALA A 116 -15.63 10.63 -21.08
CA ALA A 116 -15.63 12.06 -21.31
C ALA A 116 -16.14 12.82 -20.07
N MET A 117 -17.19 12.29 -19.42
CA MET A 117 -17.70 12.86 -18.18
C MET A 117 -16.69 12.71 -17.03
N ALA A 118 -16.06 11.55 -16.89
CA ALA A 118 -15.00 11.33 -15.89
C ALA A 118 -13.85 12.35 -16.03
N ALA A 119 -13.36 12.56 -17.25
CA ALA A 119 -12.31 13.54 -17.53
C ALA A 119 -12.75 14.98 -17.27
N HIS A 120 -14.03 15.30 -17.49
CA HIS A 120 -14.59 16.60 -17.17
C HIS A 120 -14.68 16.84 -15.66
N LEU A 121 -15.14 15.84 -14.91
CA LEU A 121 -15.33 15.94 -13.45
C LEU A 121 -14.02 16.16 -12.69
N VAL A 122 -12.92 15.52 -13.13
CA VAL A 122 -11.59 15.68 -12.53
C VAL A 122 -11.11 17.12 -12.50
N GLN A 123 -11.51 17.95 -13.47
CA GLN A 123 -11.12 19.36 -13.52
C GLN A 123 -11.68 20.19 -12.35
N TYR A 124 -12.64 19.66 -11.61
CA TYR A 124 -13.34 20.34 -10.53
C TYR A 124 -13.09 19.71 -9.15
N THR A 125 -12.03 18.92 -8.98
CA THR A 125 -11.68 18.30 -7.68
C THR A 125 -11.43 19.32 -6.58
N ASP A 126 -10.83 20.45 -6.94
CA ASP A 126 -10.49 21.51 -6.01
C ASP A 126 -11.58 22.59 -5.98
N GLY A 127 -12.50 22.48 -5.01
CA GLY A 127 -13.43 23.55 -4.69
C GLY A 127 -14.89 23.37 -5.11
N TRP A 128 -15.26 22.27 -5.70
CA TRP A 128 -16.65 22.00 -6.06
C TRP A 128 -17.44 21.42 -4.87
N GLN A 129 -18.06 22.32 -4.10
CA GLN A 129 -18.82 21.95 -2.89
C GLN A 129 -20.33 22.00 -3.08
N ARG A 130 -20.83 22.34 -4.28
CA ARG A 130 -22.26 22.51 -4.54
C ARG A 130 -22.70 21.75 -5.78
N THR A 131 -23.96 21.32 -5.76
CA THR A 131 -24.59 20.71 -6.93
C THR A 131 -24.63 21.69 -8.08
N VAL A 132 -24.19 21.25 -9.25
CA VAL A 132 -24.25 22.02 -10.50
C VAL A 132 -25.26 21.36 -11.40
N GLU A 133 -26.05 22.21 -12.06
CA GLU A 133 -27.02 21.81 -13.08
C GLU A 133 -26.49 22.19 -14.46
N TYR A 134 -26.62 21.28 -15.40
CA TYR A 134 -26.29 21.45 -16.81
C TYR A 134 -27.53 21.24 -17.65
N LEU A 135 -27.75 22.16 -18.62
CA LEU A 135 -28.67 21.92 -19.72
C LEU A 135 -28.07 20.94 -20.72
N PRO A 136 -28.90 20.28 -21.57
CA PRO A 136 -28.40 19.24 -22.49
C PRO A 136 -27.31 19.72 -23.44
N ASP A 137 -27.35 20.97 -23.87
CA ASP A 137 -26.42 21.62 -24.78
C ASP A 137 -25.41 22.56 -24.09
N ASP A 138 -25.32 22.52 -22.77
CA ASP A 138 -24.42 23.38 -22.00
C ASP A 138 -22.99 23.30 -22.52
N PRO A 139 -22.36 24.43 -22.92
CA PRO A 139 -21.03 24.45 -23.51
C PRO A 139 -19.91 24.01 -22.52
N ARG A 140 -20.20 23.98 -21.23
CA ARG A 140 -19.27 23.47 -20.21
C ARG A 140 -19.13 21.95 -20.27
N LEU A 141 -20.15 21.23 -20.80
CA LEU A 141 -20.09 19.79 -20.96
C LEU A 141 -19.24 19.39 -22.19
N PRO A 142 -18.51 18.27 -22.12
CA PRO A 142 -17.84 17.71 -23.29
C PRO A 142 -18.80 17.39 -24.42
N GLU A 143 -18.35 17.58 -25.66
CA GLU A 143 -19.18 17.36 -26.85
C GLU A 143 -19.88 15.98 -26.88
N PRO A 144 -19.20 14.84 -26.57
CA PRO A 144 -19.86 13.52 -26.54
C PRO A 144 -21.01 13.45 -25.51
N VAL A 145 -20.90 14.17 -24.39
CA VAL A 145 -21.94 14.21 -23.35
C VAL A 145 -23.15 15.00 -23.84
N ARG A 146 -22.93 16.17 -24.51
CA ARG A 146 -24.00 16.97 -25.09
C ARG A 146 -24.75 16.22 -26.18
N ALA A 147 -24.00 15.58 -27.10
CA ALA A 147 -24.58 14.76 -28.15
C ALA A 147 -25.45 13.63 -27.58
N PHE A 148 -24.97 12.95 -26.54
CA PHE A 148 -25.71 11.91 -25.85
C PHE A 148 -26.99 12.45 -25.19
N ASN A 149 -26.91 13.57 -24.47
CA ASN A 149 -28.06 14.20 -23.81
C ASN A 149 -29.17 14.55 -24.81
N LEU A 150 -28.79 15.17 -25.90
CA LEU A 150 -29.74 15.54 -26.96
C LEU A 150 -30.39 14.31 -27.63
N ALA A 151 -29.56 13.30 -27.97
CA ALA A 151 -30.06 12.10 -28.63
C ALA A 151 -31.00 11.26 -27.74
N ASN A 152 -30.83 11.31 -26.43
CA ASN A 152 -31.65 10.55 -25.47
C ASN A 152 -32.74 11.38 -24.78
N GLY A 153 -32.99 12.60 -25.23
CA GLY A 153 -34.05 13.45 -24.67
C GLY A 153 -33.86 13.79 -23.20
N ILE A 154 -32.59 13.96 -22.78
CA ILE A 154 -32.26 14.44 -21.44
C ILE A 154 -32.43 15.95 -21.44
N GLY A 155 -33.27 16.47 -20.55
CA GLY A 155 -33.55 17.89 -20.41
C GLY A 155 -32.66 18.59 -19.40
N SER A 156 -32.19 17.89 -18.38
CA SER A 156 -31.21 18.43 -17.40
C SER A 156 -30.34 17.31 -16.80
N VAL A 157 -29.12 17.69 -16.42
CA VAL A 157 -28.19 16.85 -15.66
C VAL A 157 -27.76 17.60 -14.42
N GLN A 158 -28.09 17.06 -13.26
CA GLN A 158 -27.65 17.58 -11.97
C GLN A 158 -26.50 16.75 -11.46
N VAL A 159 -25.39 17.38 -11.09
CA VAL A 159 -24.18 16.72 -10.59
C VAL A 159 -23.87 17.22 -9.19
N ALA A 160 -23.85 16.31 -8.22
CA ALA A 160 -23.49 16.60 -6.85
C ALA A 160 -22.14 15.96 -6.51
N PRO A 161 -21.24 16.70 -5.81
CA PRO A 161 -19.99 16.14 -5.34
C PRO A 161 -20.22 15.20 -4.15
N LEU A 162 -19.50 14.09 -4.13
CA LEU A 162 -19.31 13.24 -2.98
C LEU A 162 -18.09 13.76 -2.19
N ALA A 163 -18.29 14.85 -1.45
CA ALA A 163 -17.20 15.61 -0.86
C ALA A 163 -17.24 15.62 0.67
N LEU A 164 -16.06 15.41 1.27
CA LEU A 164 -15.76 15.72 2.65
C LEU A 164 -15.23 17.18 2.74
N PRO A 165 -15.18 17.78 3.93
CA PRO A 165 -14.60 19.11 4.09
C PRO A 165 -13.17 19.27 3.58
N THR A 166 -12.42 18.18 3.55
CA THR A 166 -10.99 18.13 3.22
C THR A 166 -10.67 17.69 1.79
N HIS A 167 -11.55 16.87 1.19
CA HIS A 167 -11.32 16.34 -0.16
C HIS A 167 -12.59 15.74 -0.76
N THR A 168 -12.59 15.60 -2.08
CA THR A 168 -13.68 14.98 -2.86
C THR A 168 -13.38 13.48 -3.03
N LEU A 169 -14.42 12.64 -2.86
CA LEU A 169 -14.35 11.19 -3.08
C LEU A 169 -14.84 10.79 -4.48
N GLY A 170 -15.66 11.65 -5.10
CA GLY A 170 -16.29 11.39 -6.38
C GLY A 170 -17.47 12.29 -6.66
N TRP A 171 -18.34 11.86 -7.58
CA TRP A 171 -19.55 12.58 -7.98
C TRP A 171 -20.71 11.64 -8.24
N ILE A 172 -21.91 12.14 -8.03
CA ILE A 172 -23.16 11.50 -8.42
C ILE A 172 -23.92 12.43 -9.37
N ALA A 173 -24.36 11.91 -10.51
CA ALA A 173 -25.10 12.68 -11.51
C ALA A 173 -26.48 12.07 -11.71
N LEU A 174 -27.50 12.92 -11.76
CA LEU A 174 -28.89 12.56 -12.02
C LEU A 174 -29.33 13.22 -13.31
N ALA A 175 -29.83 12.44 -14.27
CA ALA A 175 -30.28 12.91 -15.58
C ALA A 175 -31.80 12.76 -15.68
N SER A 176 -32.49 13.88 -16.00
CA SER A 176 -33.94 13.95 -16.08
C SER A 176 -34.40 14.38 -17.49
N ALA A 177 -35.57 13.91 -17.93
CA ALA A 177 -36.13 14.25 -19.23
C ALA A 177 -36.66 15.68 -19.29
N GLU A 178 -36.98 16.29 -18.16
CA GLU A 178 -37.59 17.62 -18.11
C GLU A 178 -36.55 18.71 -17.85
N ALA A 179 -36.61 19.75 -18.64
CA ALA A 179 -35.86 21.00 -18.47
C ALA A 179 -36.76 22.04 -17.80
N ALA A 180 -37.25 21.80 -16.60
CA ALA A 180 -38.18 22.73 -15.97
C ALA A 180 -37.52 23.51 -14.82
N ALA A 181 -37.37 24.80 -15.00
CA ALA A 181 -36.79 25.74 -14.04
C ALA A 181 -37.53 25.81 -12.68
N CYS A 182 -38.74 25.28 -12.57
CA CYS A 182 -39.55 25.32 -11.36
C CYS A 182 -39.57 24.01 -10.57
N GLU A 183 -39.40 22.85 -11.21
CA GLU A 183 -39.47 21.53 -10.57
C GLU A 183 -38.08 20.96 -10.15
N THR A 184 -36.98 21.56 -10.59
CA THR A 184 -35.63 21.08 -10.35
C THR A 184 -35.13 21.32 -8.90
N THR A 185 -35.73 22.26 -8.18
CA THR A 185 -35.25 22.65 -6.85
C THR A 185 -35.35 21.51 -5.81
N TRP A 186 -36.43 20.73 -5.83
CA TRP A 186 -36.61 19.64 -4.91
C TRP A 186 -35.72 18.44 -5.27
N ARG A 187 -35.58 18.11 -6.57
CA ARG A 187 -34.65 17.05 -7.03
C ARG A 187 -33.20 17.34 -6.63
N ARG A 188 -32.81 18.62 -6.76
CA ARG A 188 -31.51 19.10 -6.30
C ARG A 188 -31.32 18.92 -4.80
N ALA A 189 -32.30 19.28 -3.98
CA ALA A 189 -32.22 19.11 -2.53
C ALA A 189 -32.11 17.62 -2.14
N VAL A 190 -32.87 16.75 -2.80
CA VAL A 190 -32.80 15.31 -2.64
C VAL A 190 -31.43 14.80 -3.05
N LEU A 191 -30.91 15.17 -4.21
CA LEU A 191 -29.59 14.76 -4.69
C LEU A 191 -28.47 15.23 -3.75
N GLU A 192 -28.53 16.45 -3.22
CA GLU A 192 -27.54 16.96 -2.26
C GLU A 192 -27.54 16.19 -0.95
N ALA A 193 -28.71 15.88 -0.42
CA ALA A 193 -28.82 15.10 0.80
C ALA A 193 -28.33 13.67 0.59
N THR A 194 -28.71 13.08 -0.53
CA THR A 194 -28.27 11.77 -0.98
C THR A 194 -26.77 11.69 -1.16
N ALA A 195 -26.17 12.68 -1.83
CA ALA A 195 -24.73 12.78 -2.01
C ALA A 195 -23.97 12.86 -0.68
N LYS A 196 -24.48 13.61 0.30
CA LYS A 196 -23.89 13.68 1.65
C LYS A 196 -23.91 12.33 2.33
N GLN A 197 -25.04 11.62 2.27
CA GLN A 197 -25.16 10.28 2.87
C GLN A 197 -24.24 9.27 2.18
N ALA A 198 -24.21 9.28 0.84
CA ALA A 198 -23.31 8.44 0.06
C ALA A 198 -21.84 8.73 0.39
N THR A 199 -21.46 10.00 0.56
CA THR A 199 -20.13 10.41 0.98
C THR A 199 -19.74 9.80 2.33
N LEU A 200 -20.61 9.92 3.33
CA LEU A 200 -20.35 9.36 4.66
C LEU A 200 -20.19 7.84 4.61
N THR A 201 -21.05 7.16 3.87
CA THR A 201 -21.00 5.70 3.71
C THR A 201 -19.71 5.25 3.03
N LEU A 202 -19.32 5.91 1.93
CA LEU A 202 -18.04 5.64 1.24
C LEU A 202 -16.85 5.86 2.16
N HIS A 203 -16.85 6.95 2.89
CA HIS A 203 -15.75 7.28 3.81
C HIS A 203 -15.64 6.25 4.94
N GLN A 204 -16.75 5.90 5.58
CA GLN A 204 -16.79 4.87 6.62
C GLN A 204 -16.31 3.52 6.11
N ASN A 205 -16.73 3.12 4.89
CA ASN A 205 -16.26 1.88 4.28
C ASN A 205 -14.75 1.88 4.02
N ARG A 206 -14.20 2.98 3.45
CA ARG A 206 -12.74 3.11 3.24
C ARG A 206 -11.97 3.02 4.56
N LEU A 207 -12.44 3.69 5.61
CA LEU A 207 -11.82 3.61 6.94
C LEU A 207 -11.88 2.19 7.51
N ALA A 208 -13.02 1.50 7.38
CA ALA A 208 -13.17 0.12 7.83
C ALA A 208 -12.23 -0.85 7.08
N GLU A 209 -12.11 -0.72 5.76
CA GLU A 209 -11.19 -1.49 4.96
C GLU A 209 -9.72 -1.23 5.33
N GLN A 210 -9.33 0.04 5.52
CA GLN A 210 -7.99 0.40 5.96
C GLN A 210 -7.68 -0.22 7.33
N SER A 211 -8.57 -0.05 8.30
CA SER A 211 -8.42 -0.63 9.64
C SER A 211 -8.31 -2.16 9.59
N GLN A 212 -9.10 -2.83 8.75
CA GLN A 212 -9.04 -4.27 8.57
C GLN A 212 -7.71 -4.73 7.92
N ARG A 213 -7.22 -3.99 6.92
CA ARG A 213 -5.91 -4.26 6.28
C ARG A 213 -4.76 -4.10 7.28
N GLU A 214 -4.81 -3.05 8.09
CA GLU A 214 -3.82 -2.81 9.15
C GLU A 214 -3.86 -3.90 10.22
N ALA A 215 -5.05 -4.27 10.71
CA ALA A 215 -5.22 -5.34 11.69
C ALA A 215 -4.71 -6.70 11.16
N ARG A 216 -5.00 -7.02 9.88
CA ARG A 216 -4.45 -8.23 9.24
C ARG A 216 -2.93 -8.18 9.14
N ARG A 217 -2.36 -7.03 8.77
CA ARG A 217 -0.91 -6.86 8.70
C ARG A 217 -0.26 -7.04 10.06
N GLN A 218 -0.84 -6.45 11.10
CA GLN A 218 -0.36 -6.60 12.47
C GLN A 218 -0.45 -8.05 12.95
N ALA A 219 -1.58 -8.72 12.73
CA ALA A 219 -1.74 -10.13 13.11
C ALA A 219 -0.71 -11.04 12.43
N VAL A 220 -0.40 -10.82 11.15
CA VAL A 220 0.65 -11.56 10.43
C VAL A 220 2.03 -11.30 11.04
N LEU A 221 2.34 -10.05 11.41
CA LEU A 221 3.61 -9.69 12.04
C LEU A 221 3.73 -10.30 13.45
N GLU A 222 2.68 -10.26 14.24
CA GLU A 222 2.64 -10.87 15.58
C GLU A 222 2.83 -12.38 15.52
N GLU A 223 2.12 -13.06 14.61
CA GLU A 223 2.26 -14.52 14.43
C GLU A 223 3.67 -14.89 13.95
N ARG A 224 4.21 -14.11 13.02
CA ARG A 224 5.60 -14.30 12.57
C ARG A 224 6.62 -14.14 13.70
N ASN A 225 6.41 -13.15 14.57
CA ASN A 225 7.24 -12.94 15.76
C ASN A 225 7.07 -14.04 16.81
N ARG A 226 5.86 -14.57 16.96
CA ARG A 226 5.58 -15.71 17.84
C ARG A 226 6.28 -16.97 17.33
N LEU A 227 6.10 -17.30 16.07
CA LEU A 227 6.75 -18.45 15.42
C LEU A 227 8.27 -18.35 15.49
N ALA A 228 8.83 -17.16 15.28
CA ALA A 228 10.27 -16.95 15.40
C ALA A 228 10.79 -17.28 16.83
N ARG A 229 10.05 -16.88 17.87
CA ARG A 229 10.41 -17.22 19.25
C ARG A 229 10.28 -18.71 19.53
N ASP A 230 9.16 -19.33 19.16
CA ASP A 230 8.90 -20.75 19.40
C ASP A 230 9.96 -21.64 18.70
N ILE A 231 10.32 -21.29 17.45
CA ILE A 231 11.37 -21.98 16.70
C ILE A 231 12.73 -21.77 17.36
N HIS A 232 13.04 -20.54 17.78
CA HIS A 232 14.31 -20.25 18.47
C HIS A 232 14.49 -21.08 19.75
N ASP A 233 13.45 -21.07 20.58
CA ASP A 233 13.50 -21.78 21.86
C ASP A 233 13.62 -23.30 21.66
N THR A 234 12.84 -23.86 20.75
CA THR A 234 12.86 -25.29 20.44
C THR A 234 14.22 -25.73 19.86
N LEU A 235 14.71 -25.04 18.83
CA LEU A 235 15.94 -25.41 18.15
C LEU A 235 17.17 -25.15 19.03
N THR A 236 17.21 -23.99 19.72
CA THR A 236 18.37 -23.64 20.55
C THR A 236 18.49 -24.57 21.74
N GLN A 237 17.39 -24.91 22.43
CA GLN A 237 17.38 -25.86 23.52
C GLN A 237 17.72 -27.29 23.07
N GLY A 238 17.16 -27.72 21.92
CA GLY A 238 17.43 -29.03 21.34
C GLY A 238 18.90 -29.23 21.00
N PHE A 239 19.49 -28.29 20.26
CA PHE A 239 20.90 -28.37 19.89
C PHE A 239 21.84 -28.20 21.09
N ALA A 240 21.49 -27.38 22.09
CA ALA A 240 22.27 -27.25 23.32
C ALA A 240 22.27 -28.56 24.12
N ALA A 241 21.15 -29.25 24.22
CA ALA A 241 21.05 -30.56 24.87
C ALA A 241 21.89 -31.62 24.14
N ILE A 242 21.81 -31.70 22.81
CA ILE A 242 22.63 -32.59 21.99
C ILE A 242 24.11 -32.31 22.21
N LEU A 243 24.52 -31.04 22.18
CA LEU A 243 25.90 -30.61 22.40
C LEU A 243 26.43 -31.05 23.77
N MET A 244 25.60 -30.84 24.83
CA MET A 244 25.97 -31.27 26.19
C MET A 244 26.16 -32.80 26.28
N GLN A 245 25.30 -33.60 25.65
CA GLN A 245 25.42 -35.07 25.63
C GLN A 245 26.67 -35.53 24.87
N LEU A 246 26.97 -34.97 23.72
CA LEU A 246 28.16 -35.30 22.95
C LEU A 246 29.44 -34.94 23.71
N GLN A 247 29.50 -33.79 24.38
CA GLN A 247 30.62 -33.38 25.20
C GLN A 247 30.77 -34.23 26.47
N ALA A 248 29.66 -34.69 27.07
CA ALA A 248 29.68 -35.61 28.19
C ALA A 248 30.26 -36.97 27.76
N ALA A 249 29.84 -37.48 26.60
CA ALA A 249 30.37 -38.72 26.04
C ALA A 249 31.88 -38.63 25.76
N GLN A 250 32.37 -37.51 25.21
CA GLN A 250 33.82 -37.30 25.01
C GLN A 250 34.61 -37.29 26.32
N ARG A 251 34.05 -36.70 27.39
CA ARG A 251 34.71 -36.62 28.69
C ARG A 251 34.70 -37.95 29.48
N SER A 252 33.64 -38.72 29.32
CA SER A 252 33.41 -39.93 30.10
C SER A 252 34.15 -41.16 29.57
N THR A 253 34.74 -41.11 28.37
CA THR A 253 35.38 -42.27 27.75
C THR A 253 36.83 -41.93 27.32
N PRO A 254 37.79 -41.93 28.24
CA PRO A 254 39.20 -41.78 27.89
C PRO A 254 39.69 -42.99 27.08
N GLY A 255 40.41 -42.74 25.97
CA GLY A 255 40.96 -43.82 25.15
C GLY A 255 40.05 -44.32 24.01
N LEU A 256 39.13 -43.50 23.55
CA LEU A 256 38.31 -43.80 22.36
C LEU A 256 39.19 -44.16 21.15
N PRO A 257 38.80 -45.17 20.34
CA PRO A 257 39.46 -45.42 19.05
C PRO A 257 39.50 -44.17 18.19
N PRO A 258 40.58 -43.86 17.46
CA PRO A 258 40.72 -42.61 16.69
C PRO A 258 39.58 -42.34 15.75
N LYS A 259 38.98 -43.33 15.12
CA LYS A 259 37.82 -43.20 14.24
C LYS A 259 36.54 -42.70 14.97
N VAL A 260 36.37 -43.19 16.23
CA VAL A 260 35.20 -42.80 17.06
C VAL A 260 35.38 -41.39 17.60
N ALA A 261 36.58 -41.04 18.03
CA ALA A 261 36.91 -39.69 18.48
C ALA A 261 36.69 -38.66 17.37
N ALA A 262 37.15 -38.93 16.14
CA ALA A 262 36.92 -38.06 14.97
C ALA A 262 35.43 -37.93 14.61
N ALA A 263 34.65 -39.03 14.71
CA ALA A 263 33.20 -38.97 14.45
C ALA A 263 32.45 -38.12 15.49
N LEU A 264 32.84 -38.24 16.78
CA LEU A 264 32.28 -37.42 17.87
C LEU A 264 32.62 -35.92 17.69
N GLU A 265 33.84 -35.60 17.30
CA GLU A 265 34.28 -34.25 17.03
C GLU A 265 33.47 -33.63 15.85
N THR A 266 33.30 -34.42 14.79
CA THR A 266 32.43 -34.00 13.64
C THR A 266 30.99 -33.76 14.07
N ALA A 267 30.42 -34.60 14.95
CA ALA A 267 29.06 -34.44 15.45
C ALA A 267 28.90 -33.17 16.33
N VAL A 268 29.91 -32.87 17.16
CA VAL A 268 29.95 -31.65 17.97
C VAL A 268 30.00 -30.41 17.07
N ASP A 269 30.84 -30.42 16.04
CA ASP A 269 30.95 -29.28 15.12
C ASP A 269 29.69 -29.11 14.28
N LEU A 270 29.06 -30.20 13.88
CA LEU A 270 27.76 -30.18 13.18
C LEU A 270 26.64 -29.57 14.06
N ALA A 271 26.56 -30.03 15.33
CA ALA A 271 25.58 -29.49 16.28
C ALA A 271 25.79 -28.00 16.55
N ARG A 272 27.03 -27.53 16.65
CA ARG A 272 27.36 -26.09 16.77
C ARG A 272 26.98 -25.30 15.53
N SER A 273 27.28 -25.82 14.35
CA SER A 273 26.93 -25.20 13.07
C SER A 273 25.42 -25.03 12.92
N HIS A 274 24.65 -26.08 13.15
CA HIS A 274 23.18 -26.02 13.07
C HIS A 274 22.56 -25.10 14.13
N MET A 275 23.15 -24.99 15.34
CA MET A 275 22.68 -24.02 16.32
C MET A 275 22.88 -22.57 15.84
N VAL A 276 23.98 -22.26 15.15
CA VAL A 276 24.24 -20.95 14.56
C VAL A 276 23.29 -20.69 13.39
N GLU A 277 23.05 -21.69 12.55
CA GLU A 277 22.15 -21.62 11.42
C GLU A 277 20.67 -21.42 11.85
N ALA A 278 20.24 -22.15 12.88
CA ALA A 278 18.92 -21.97 13.49
C ALA A 278 18.72 -20.53 14.01
N ARG A 279 19.70 -20.00 14.74
CA ARG A 279 19.67 -18.58 15.20
C ARG A 279 19.61 -17.60 14.02
N ARG A 280 20.30 -17.87 12.91
CA ARG A 280 20.31 -17.03 11.71
C ARG A 280 18.95 -17.07 11.00
N SER A 281 18.37 -18.26 10.82
CA SER A 281 17.06 -18.45 10.18
C SER A 281 15.94 -17.77 10.95
N VAL A 282 15.96 -17.85 12.29
CA VAL A 282 15.00 -17.15 13.15
C VAL A 282 15.21 -15.64 13.13
N GLY A 283 16.47 -15.18 13.09
CA GLY A 283 16.79 -13.76 12.93
C GLY A 283 16.26 -13.16 11.62
N ALA A 284 16.17 -13.96 10.56
CA ALA A 284 15.58 -13.54 9.27
C ALA A 284 14.04 -13.43 9.31
N LEU A 285 13.39 -14.08 10.28
CA LEU A 285 11.93 -13.99 10.49
C LEU A 285 11.51 -12.77 11.32
N ARG A 286 12.43 -12.12 12.04
CA ARG A 286 12.12 -10.89 12.76
C ARG A 286 11.94 -9.73 11.79
N PRO A 287 10.84 -8.95 11.88
CA PRO A 287 10.72 -7.70 11.16
C PRO A 287 11.82 -6.73 11.55
N ALA A 288 12.19 -5.86 10.64
CA ALA A 288 13.14 -4.77 10.87
C ALA A 288 12.52 -3.61 11.68
N ASP A 289 11.82 -3.91 12.78
CA ASP A 289 11.18 -2.93 13.66
C ASP A 289 12.09 -2.43 14.80
N ALA A 290 13.40 -2.55 14.65
CA ALA A 290 14.32 -1.70 15.41
C ALA A 290 14.67 -0.55 14.47
N GLY A 291 14.33 0.69 14.85
CA GLY A 291 14.53 1.88 14.06
C GLY A 291 15.83 1.85 13.24
N GLU A 292 15.80 2.39 12.04
CA GLU A 292 16.85 2.37 11.03
C GLU A 292 18.23 2.65 11.66
N GLU A 293 18.88 1.57 12.15
CA GLU A 293 20.25 1.64 12.65
C GLU A 293 21.11 1.99 11.45
N SER A 294 21.83 3.09 11.49
CA SER A 294 22.70 3.45 10.38
C SER A 294 23.76 2.35 10.16
N LEU A 295 24.20 2.17 8.92
CA LEU A 295 25.28 1.22 8.61
C LEU A 295 26.51 1.46 9.49
N LYS A 296 26.82 2.73 9.79
CA LYS A 296 27.92 3.13 10.66
C LYS A 296 27.77 2.58 12.07
N ASP A 297 26.59 2.73 12.68
CA ASP A 297 26.29 2.25 14.02
C ASP A 297 26.33 0.71 14.08
N ALA A 298 25.78 0.05 13.06
CA ALA A 298 25.82 -1.41 12.94
C ALA A 298 27.26 -1.93 12.87
N LEU A 299 28.13 -1.33 12.07
CA LEU A 299 29.54 -1.71 11.97
C LEU A 299 30.30 -1.46 13.28
N GLN A 300 30.08 -0.34 13.94
CA GLN A 300 30.66 -0.02 15.24
C GLN A 300 30.25 -1.04 16.31
N ARG A 301 28.97 -1.37 16.37
CA ARG A 301 28.44 -2.37 17.31
C ARG A 301 29.05 -3.76 17.05
N ILE A 302 29.14 -4.18 15.80
CA ILE A 302 29.73 -5.47 15.41
C ILE A 302 31.20 -5.54 15.87
N VAL A 303 31.99 -4.50 15.59
CA VAL A 303 33.42 -4.45 15.99
C VAL A 303 33.54 -4.45 17.50
N THR A 304 32.80 -3.62 18.23
CA THR A 304 32.83 -3.56 19.70
C THR A 304 32.46 -4.91 20.32
N THR A 305 31.41 -5.56 19.84
CA THR A 305 30.98 -6.87 20.33
C THR A 305 32.04 -7.93 20.05
N THR A 306 32.65 -7.92 18.85
CA THR A 306 33.67 -8.90 18.49
C THR A 306 34.96 -8.67 19.30
N GLN A 307 35.38 -7.43 19.51
CA GLN A 307 36.56 -7.08 20.31
C GLN A 307 36.41 -7.56 21.74
N SER A 308 35.22 -7.61 22.33
CA SER A 308 35.04 -8.18 23.69
C SER A 308 35.24 -9.70 23.79
N THR A 309 35.30 -10.38 22.64
CA THR A 309 35.44 -11.86 22.58
C THR A 309 36.83 -12.33 22.13
N THR A 310 37.72 -11.38 21.80
CA THR A 310 39.08 -11.72 21.31
C THR A 310 40.12 -10.74 21.82
N GLU A 311 41.34 -11.24 22.05
CA GLU A 311 42.51 -10.41 22.38
C GLU A 311 43.18 -9.82 21.14
N ILE A 312 42.80 -10.25 19.93
CA ILE A 312 43.33 -9.70 18.69
C ILE A 312 42.80 -8.25 18.51
N PRO A 313 43.66 -7.22 18.42
CA PRO A 313 43.24 -5.87 18.24
C PRO A 313 42.52 -5.68 16.89
N ILE A 314 41.34 -5.07 16.92
CA ILE A 314 40.53 -4.78 15.74
C ILE A 314 40.56 -3.26 15.52
N GLN A 315 41.17 -2.84 14.43
CA GLN A 315 41.22 -1.44 14.03
C GLN A 315 39.99 -1.13 13.18
N LEU A 316 39.23 -0.09 13.54
CA LEU A 316 38.04 0.37 12.80
C LEU A 316 38.30 1.74 12.18
N ASP A 317 38.15 1.85 10.88
CA ASP A 317 38.26 3.08 10.13
C ASP A 317 36.99 3.28 9.28
N LEU A 318 36.09 4.18 9.72
CA LEU A 318 34.85 4.52 9.06
C LEU A 318 34.88 5.96 8.61
N ASN A 319 35.07 6.16 7.32
CA ASN A 319 34.91 7.46 6.69
C ASN A 319 33.43 7.78 6.47
N GLU A 320 33.12 8.92 5.83
CA GLU A 320 31.74 9.21 5.44
C GLU A 320 31.16 8.08 4.58
N LEU A 321 30.07 7.48 5.06
CA LEU A 321 29.41 6.40 4.37
C LEU A 321 28.23 6.96 3.56
N PRO A 322 27.98 6.47 2.34
CA PRO A 322 26.81 6.83 1.57
C PRO A 322 25.56 6.24 2.22
N PRO A 323 24.38 6.85 2.02
CA PRO A 323 23.13 6.22 2.40
C PRO A 323 22.92 4.94 1.57
N VAL A 324 22.62 3.84 2.23
CA VAL A 324 22.38 2.52 1.62
C VAL A 324 21.02 1.97 2.06
N PRO A 325 19.89 2.66 1.80
CA PRO A 325 18.60 2.36 2.39
C PRO A 325 18.16 0.93 2.05
N GLY A 326 17.88 0.16 3.10
CA GLY A 326 17.43 -1.23 3.01
C GLY A 326 18.55 -2.25 2.76
N LEU A 327 19.82 -1.83 2.63
CA LEU A 327 20.97 -2.72 2.41
C LEU A 327 21.82 -2.91 3.67
N GLU A 328 21.63 -2.10 4.69
CA GLU A 328 22.42 -2.05 5.93
C GLU A 328 22.54 -3.41 6.56
N ARG A 329 21.45 -4.17 6.60
CA ARG A 329 21.39 -5.50 7.20
C ARG A 329 22.25 -6.55 6.48
N ASP A 330 22.23 -6.55 5.16
CA ASP A 330 23.02 -7.51 4.37
C ASP A 330 24.50 -7.15 4.42
N ILE A 331 24.85 -5.88 4.34
CA ILE A 331 26.22 -5.36 4.47
C ILE A 331 26.78 -5.67 5.86
N ALA A 332 26.03 -5.39 6.93
CA ALA A 332 26.39 -5.70 8.30
C ALA A 332 26.56 -7.21 8.52
N GLY A 333 25.69 -8.04 7.89
CA GLY A 333 25.80 -9.49 7.94
C GLY A 333 27.07 -10.03 7.28
N ILE A 334 27.50 -9.43 6.17
CA ILE A 334 28.77 -9.76 5.50
C ILE A 334 29.96 -9.37 6.41
N ALA A 335 29.91 -8.16 6.99
CA ALA A 335 30.93 -7.69 7.93
C ALA A 335 31.08 -8.62 9.14
N GLN A 336 29.97 -9.01 9.76
CA GLN A 336 29.94 -9.92 10.91
C GLN A 336 30.58 -11.27 10.59
N GLU A 337 30.24 -11.85 9.44
CA GLU A 337 30.75 -13.16 9.00
C GLU A 337 32.26 -13.09 8.70
N ALA A 338 32.69 -12.06 7.95
CA ALA A 338 34.09 -11.85 7.61
C ALA A 338 34.94 -11.63 8.88
N LEU A 339 34.45 -10.84 9.84
CA LEU A 339 35.12 -10.56 11.09
C LEU A 339 35.20 -11.83 12.00
N THR A 340 34.09 -12.59 12.04
CA THR A 340 34.07 -13.87 12.76
C THR A 340 35.11 -14.87 12.20
N ASN A 341 35.19 -14.93 10.85
CA ASN A 341 36.17 -15.78 10.17
C ASN A 341 37.61 -15.33 10.44
N ALA A 342 37.86 -14.01 10.45
CA ALA A 342 39.18 -13.51 10.80
C ALA A 342 39.58 -13.87 12.24
N VAL A 343 38.70 -13.69 13.22
CA VAL A 343 38.98 -14.08 14.63
C VAL A 343 39.24 -15.57 14.78
N ARG A 344 38.41 -16.43 14.14
CA ARG A 344 38.48 -17.89 14.34
C ARG A 344 39.59 -18.58 13.57
N HIS A 345 39.93 -18.06 12.38
CA HIS A 345 40.72 -18.84 11.42
C HIS A 345 42.03 -18.20 11.01
N SER A 346 42.21 -16.87 11.20
CA SER A 346 43.42 -16.19 10.73
C SER A 346 44.70 -16.61 11.48
N ARG A 347 44.63 -16.79 12.79
CA ARG A 347 45.80 -16.85 13.68
C ARG A 347 46.69 -15.59 13.52
N GLY A 348 46.08 -14.51 13.12
CA GLY A 348 46.75 -13.22 12.96
C GLY A 348 46.88 -12.47 14.27
N GLN A 349 47.64 -11.36 14.23
CA GLN A 349 47.89 -10.49 15.38
C GLN A 349 47.10 -9.15 15.26
N ARG A 350 46.45 -8.90 14.12
CA ARG A 350 45.68 -7.68 13.84
C ARG A 350 44.59 -7.94 12.82
N ILE A 351 43.45 -7.31 13.05
CA ILE A 351 42.34 -7.27 12.11
C ILE A 351 42.04 -5.78 11.84
N ALA A 352 41.77 -5.42 10.59
CA ALA A 352 41.35 -4.08 10.21
C ALA A 352 40.01 -4.14 9.49
N VAL A 353 39.11 -3.27 9.88
CA VAL A 353 37.80 -3.03 9.25
C VAL A 353 37.76 -1.61 8.75
N SER A 354 37.52 -1.41 7.46
CA SER A 354 37.41 -0.08 6.87
C SER A 354 36.18 0.00 5.98
N ALA A 355 35.48 1.13 6.03
CA ALA A 355 34.39 1.41 5.13
C ALA A 355 34.42 2.86 4.65
N SER A 356 34.17 3.08 3.35
CA SER A 356 34.25 4.40 2.74
C SER A 356 33.31 4.51 1.54
N ALA A 357 32.94 5.75 1.22
CA ALA A 357 32.23 6.05 -0.02
C ALA A 357 33.15 5.87 -1.24
N VAL A 358 32.58 5.36 -2.34
CA VAL A 358 33.23 5.28 -3.65
C VAL A 358 32.43 6.15 -4.62
N ARG A 359 33.08 7.10 -5.29
CA ARG A 359 32.44 8.02 -6.24
C ARG A 359 31.19 8.74 -5.66
N ALA A 360 31.25 9.08 -4.36
CA ALA A 360 30.21 9.77 -3.58
C ALA A 360 28.91 8.98 -3.29
N ILE A 361 28.59 7.95 -4.05
CA ILE A 361 27.31 7.22 -3.93
C ILE A 361 27.47 5.71 -3.75
N GLY A 362 28.60 5.13 -4.11
CA GLY A 362 28.94 3.73 -3.90
C GLY A 362 29.57 3.48 -2.54
N LEU A 363 29.60 2.24 -2.09
CA LEU A 363 30.19 1.79 -0.82
C LEU A 363 31.30 0.77 -1.08
N ARG A 364 32.44 0.93 -0.40
CA ARG A 364 33.46 -0.09 -0.27
C ARG A 364 33.63 -0.43 1.21
N LEU A 365 33.48 -1.71 1.54
CA LEU A 365 33.77 -2.27 2.86
C LEU A 365 34.89 -3.28 2.73
N SER A 366 35.95 -3.17 3.55
CA SER A 366 37.03 -4.14 3.59
C SER A 366 37.26 -4.62 5.00
N ILE A 367 37.41 -5.94 5.17
CA ILE A 367 37.80 -6.60 6.40
C ILE A 367 39.06 -7.43 6.11
N SER A 368 40.18 -7.12 6.77
CA SER A 368 41.47 -7.77 6.54
C SER A 368 42.10 -8.27 7.83
N ASP A 369 42.76 -9.43 7.76
CA ASP A 369 43.60 -9.97 8.81
C ASP A 369 45.06 -10.17 8.29
N ASN A 370 46.02 -10.17 9.20
CA ASN A 370 47.43 -10.44 8.88
C ASN A 370 47.85 -11.87 9.23
N GLY A 371 46.92 -12.80 9.12
CA GLY A 371 47.13 -14.19 9.56
C GLY A 371 47.72 -15.10 8.48
N ARG A 372 47.45 -16.42 8.63
CA ARG A 372 47.99 -17.47 7.77
C ARG A 372 47.45 -17.52 6.34
N GLY A 373 46.33 -16.81 6.06
CA GLY A 373 45.61 -16.95 4.81
C GLY A 373 44.82 -18.24 4.66
N ILE A 374 44.14 -18.41 3.52
CA ILE A 374 43.34 -19.62 3.21
C ILE A 374 44.15 -20.46 2.18
N ALA A 375 44.40 -21.74 2.49
CA ALA A 375 45.05 -22.68 1.57
C ALA A 375 44.13 -23.06 0.42
N GLY A 376 44.70 -23.30 -0.80
CA GLY A 376 43.99 -23.39 -2.06
C GLY A 376 42.79 -24.38 -2.14
N GLU A 377 42.82 -25.50 -1.41
CA GLU A 377 41.74 -26.50 -1.43
C GLU A 377 40.53 -26.15 -0.54
N LEU A 378 40.68 -25.22 0.42
CA LEU A 378 39.65 -24.80 1.36
C LEU A 378 38.79 -23.63 0.83
N ARG A 379 39.11 -23.04 -0.32
CA ARG A 379 38.39 -21.91 -0.92
C ARG A 379 36.94 -22.20 -1.29
N SER A 380 36.56 -23.48 -1.48
CA SER A 380 35.27 -23.84 -2.07
C SER A 380 34.24 -24.49 -1.13
N ARG A 381 34.52 -24.62 0.17
CA ARG A 381 33.72 -25.49 1.08
C ARG A 381 33.21 -24.85 2.38
N GLY A 382 33.35 -23.56 2.62
CA GLY A 382 32.85 -22.96 3.87
C GLY A 382 31.47 -22.33 3.70
N PHE A 383 30.48 -22.75 4.47
CA PHE A 383 29.13 -22.18 4.51
C PHE A 383 29.13 -20.64 4.70
N GLY A 384 30.08 -20.10 5.45
CA GLY A 384 30.25 -18.67 5.66
C GLY A 384 30.57 -17.89 4.39
N MET A 385 31.43 -18.42 3.54
CA MET A 385 31.78 -17.77 2.25
C MET A 385 30.61 -17.80 1.27
N THR A 386 29.88 -18.90 1.20
CA THR A 386 28.65 -19.01 0.37
C THR A 386 27.59 -18.02 0.85
N SER A 387 27.36 -17.91 2.16
CA SER A 387 26.39 -16.97 2.73
C SER A 387 26.77 -15.50 2.48
N MET A 388 28.07 -15.14 2.52
CA MET A 388 28.52 -13.80 2.18
C MET A 388 28.31 -13.51 0.69
N GLN A 389 28.58 -14.48 -0.18
CA GLN A 389 28.38 -14.36 -1.62
C GLN A 389 26.89 -14.17 -1.96
N GLU A 390 25.99 -15.00 -1.41
CA GLU A 390 24.54 -14.90 -1.63
C GLU A 390 23.96 -13.55 -1.14
N ARG A 391 24.49 -13.01 -0.02
CA ARG A 391 24.09 -11.68 0.46
C ARG A 391 24.54 -10.57 -0.48
N ALA A 392 25.79 -10.63 -0.95
CA ALA A 392 26.32 -9.66 -1.90
C ALA A 392 25.51 -9.65 -3.21
N GLU A 393 25.21 -10.83 -3.77
CA GLU A 393 24.38 -10.97 -4.97
C GLU A 393 22.98 -10.41 -4.78
N ARG A 394 22.35 -10.64 -3.62
CA ARG A 394 21.01 -10.12 -3.30
C ARG A 394 20.94 -8.61 -3.36
N ILE A 395 21.98 -7.92 -2.93
CA ILE A 395 22.03 -6.43 -2.93
C ILE A 395 22.71 -5.85 -4.18
N GLY A 396 23.05 -6.71 -5.16
CA GLY A 396 23.73 -6.26 -6.38
C GLY A 396 25.17 -5.78 -6.15
N ALA A 397 25.83 -6.25 -5.08
CA ALA A 397 27.22 -5.91 -4.76
C ALA A 397 28.19 -6.98 -5.26
N SER A 398 29.42 -6.56 -5.52
CA SER A 398 30.53 -7.50 -5.78
C SER A 398 31.25 -7.84 -4.48
N LEU A 399 31.50 -9.14 -4.24
CA LEU A 399 32.29 -9.64 -3.13
C LEU A 399 33.58 -10.26 -3.67
N THR A 400 34.73 -9.79 -3.18
CA THR A 400 36.05 -10.30 -3.56
C THR A 400 36.79 -10.75 -2.30
N ILE A 401 37.36 -11.95 -2.35
CA ILE A 401 38.20 -12.49 -1.26
C ILE A 401 39.62 -12.63 -1.79
N VAL A 402 40.52 -11.81 -1.27
CA VAL A 402 41.95 -11.84 -1.59
C VAL A 402 42.70 -12.53 -0.45
N THR A 403 43.41 -13.60 -0.73
CA THR A 403 44.16 -14.33 0.28
C THR A 403 45.41 -14.98 -0.32
N ALA A 404 46.48 -15.00 0.43
CA ALA A 404 47.69 -15.70 0.07
C ALA A 404 48.31 -16.37 1.32
N PRO A 405 49.03 -17.49 1.20
CA PRO A 405 49.66 -18.14 2.31
C PRO A 405 50.59 -17.20 3.09
N ARG A 406 50.37 -17.06 4.39
CA ARG A 406 51.13 -16.19 5.32
C ARG A 406 50.98 -14.66 5.03
N ALA A 407 50.06 -14.26 4.18
CA ALA A 407 49.79 -12.88 3.88
C ALA A 407 48.42 -12.40 4.38
N GLY A 408 47.70 -13.26 5.09
CA GLY A 408 46.35 -12.97 5.62
C GLY A 408 45.26 -13.14 4.59
N THR A 409 44.07 -12.63 4.96
CA THR A 409 42.87 -12.62 4.09
C THR A 409 42.24 -11.23 4.13
N GLU A 410 41.84 -10.73 2.97
CA GLU A 410 41.02 -9.53 2.82
C GLU A 410 39.70 -9.87 2.14
N VAL A 411 38.59 -9.51 2.77
CA VAL A 411 37.25 -9.59 2.22
C VAL A 411 36.81 -8.18 1.82
N VAL A 412 36.55 -7.95 0.57
CA VAL A 412 36.13 -6.66 0.00
C VAL A 412 34.74 -6.78 -0.58
N LEU A 413 33.83 -5.96 -0.08
CA LEU A 413 32.52 -5.73 -0.65
C LEU A 413 32.54 -4.36 -1.35
N ALA A 414 32.12 -4.34 -2.63
CA ALA A 414 31.92 -3.11 -3.36
C ALA A 414 30.47 -3.07 -3.90
N TRP A 415 29.77 -2.01 -3.58
CA TRP A 415 28.42 -1.76 -4.03
C TRP A 415 28.33 -0.40 -4.72
N GLU A 416 27.67 -0.36 -5.86
CA GLU A 416 27.33 0.86 -6.57
C GLU A 416 25.83 0.85 -6.85
N PRO A 417 25.11 1.99 -6.66
CA PRO A 417 23.70 2.04 -6.99
C PRO A 417 23.49 1.79 -8.48
N PRO A 418 22.38 1.15 -8.89
CA PRO A 418 22.08 0.91 -10.29
C PRO A 418 22.04 2.24 -11.03
N SER A 419 22.80 2.34 -12.13
CA SER A 419 22.85 3.54 -12.98
C SER A 419 21.49 3.73 -13.63
N PHE A 420 20.74 4.75 -13.23
CA PHE A 420 19.58 5.21 -13.99
C PHE A 420 20.09 5.89 -15.25
N SER A 421 20.10 5.16 -16.35
CA SER A 421 20.22 5.75 -17.68
C SER A 421 18.94 6.49 -18.00
N ILE A 422 18.92 7.80 -17.79
CA ILE A 422 17.88 8.66 -18.37
C ILE A 422 18.07 8.57 -19.88
N PRO A 423 17.09 8.08 -20.67
CA PRO A 423 17.21 8.13 -22.11
C PRO A 423 17.20 9.61 -22.52
N VAL A 424 18.35 10.13 -22.93
CA VAL A 424 18.45 11.43 -23.58
C VAL A 424 17.65 11.30 -24.87
N LYS A 425 16.46 11.93 -24.94
CA LYS A 425 15.76 12.16 -26.19
C LYS A 425 16.73 12.95 -27.08
N ALA A 426 17.25 12.28 -28.10
CA ALA A 426 17.91 12.96 -29.20
C ALA A 426 16.85 13.84 -29.87
N ASP A 427 16.97 15.15 -29.71
CA ASP A 427 16.26 16.12 -30.53
C ASP A 427 16.66 15.87 -31.97
N ALA A 428 15.72 15.33 -32.74
CA ALA A 428 15.81 15.30 -34.19
C ALA A 428 15.55 16.71 -34.69
N ALA A 429 16.61 17.48 -34.85
CA ALA A 429 16.60 18.64 -35.74
C ALA A 429 16.85 18.14 -37.17
N SER A 430 15.83 18.21 -38.03
CA SER A 430 15.84 18.56 -39.45
C SER A 430 14.44 18.61 -40.01
#